data_78f40095fb6bd210eca339c2aecccb8b
#
_entry.id   78f40095fb6bd210eca339c2aecccb8b
#
_cell.length_a   1.000
_cell.length_b   1.000
_cell.length_c   1.000
_cell.angle_alpha   90.00
_cell.angle_beta   90.00
_cell.angle_gamma   90.00
#
_symmetry.space_group_name_H-M   'P 1'
#
loop_
_entity.id
_entity.type
_entity.pdbx_description
1 polymer ?
#
loop_
_entity_poly.entity_id
_entity_poly.type
_entity_poly.pdbx_seq_one_letter_code
_entity_poly.pdbx_strand_id
1 'polypeptide(L)'
;MLHILTIHFKDKWVDIQKRQLKKYISEDYKVYTRLGENYDKHKDKFDGAIEGQGHWTESMGLLLKFINENAKVGDKVLLLDSDAFPIAPISDFLQEKLNDYPFVSCQEPQHEWDTNYKIPHPMFMLFDAKHILEGDLSHYLSKIIKDKYGNWWGGVIEWMKKNNYDYYPIVRSNKINLHPLYFGIYENLIYHHWAGSRRMITRQDRIKQTGQVNVYREDSKLEQIASENHKMSNDIFEQITNQCEIIMDYLMGNYEGET
;
A
#
# COMPACT_ATOMS: atom_id res chain seq x y z
N MET A 1 -2.48 4.20 20.44
CA MET A 1 -1.38 3.41 19.83
C MET A 1 -1.71 3.10 18.39
N LEU A 2 -0.72 3.02 17.51
CA LEU A 2 -0.90 2.63 16.10
C LEU A 2 -0.44 1.19 15.88
N HIS A 3 -1.29 0.33 15.31
CA HIS A 3 -0.96 -1.02 14.91
C HIS A 3 -0.84 -1.08 13.39
N ILE A 4 0.32 -1.48 12.86
CA ILE A 4 0.62 -1.53 11.44
C ILE A 4 0.63 -2.99 10.98
N LEU A 5 -0.20 -3.32 9.99
CA LEU A 5 -0.24 -4.62 9.34
C LEU A 5 0.39 -4.51 7.96
N THR A 6 1.44 -5.29 7.70
CA THR A 6 2.15 -5.28 6.42
C THR A 6 2.42 -6.69 5.91
N ILE A 7 2.62 -6.88 4.60
CA ILE A 7 2.86 -8.18 4.00
C ILE A 7 4.12 -8.10 3.14
N HIS A 8 5.20 -8.71 3.59
CA HIS A 8 6.47 -8.77 2.89
C HIS A 8 6.67 -10.14 2.21
N PHE A 9 6.09 -10.34 1.02
CA PHE A 9 6.38 -11.54 0.23
C PHE A 9 7.80 -11.56 -0.30
N LYS A 10 8.39 -10.38 -0.52
CA LYS A 10 9.81 -10.13 -0.82
C LYS A 10 10.42 -9.29 0.28
N ASP A 11 11.60 -9.67 0.73
CA ASP A 11 12.24 -9.04 1.89
C ASP A 11 12.96 -7.72 1.58
N LYS A 12 13.16 -7.38 0.30
CA LYS A 12 13.95 -6.21 -0.11
C LYS A 12 13.46 -4.87 0.48
N TRP A 13 12.16 -4.75 0.81
CA TRP A 13 11.57 -3.54 1.36
C TRP A 13 11.57 -3.45 2.88
N VAL A 14 11.85 -4.53 3.59
CA VAL A 14 11.77 -4.60 5.06
C VAL A 14 12.56 -3.47 5.73
N ASP A 15 13.82 -3.32 5.37
CA ASP A 15 14.71 -2.36 6.05
C ASP A 15 14.38 -0.91 5.71
N ILE A 16 13.99 -0.64 4.45
CA ILE A 16 13.55 0.68 4.01
C ILE A 16 12.28 1.07 4.75
N GLN A 17 11.25 0.22 4.71
CA GLN A 17 9.98 0.51 5.37
C GLN A 17 10.15 0.75 6.87
N LYS A 18 10.89 -0.12 7.58
CA LYS A 18 11.17 0.05 9.01
C LYS A 18 11.89 1.36 9.32
N ARG A 19 12.89 1.74 8.51
CA ARG A 19 13.61 3.00 8.66
C ARG A 19 12.68 4.20 8.53
N GLN A 20 11.81 4.19 7.52
CA GLN A 20 10.91 5.30 7.24
C GLN A 20 9.78 5.39 8.28
N LEU A 21 9.22 4.27 8.74
CA LEU A 21 8.27 4.25 9.85
C LEU A 21 8.88 4.86 11.11
N LYS A 22 10.10 4.45 11.48
CA LYS A 22 10.81 4.99 12.66
C LYS A 22 11.08 6.49 12.53
N LYS A 23 11.35 6.98 11.31
CA LYS A 23 11.66 8.40 11.06
C LYS A 23 10.43 9.30 11.13
N TYR A 24 9.27 8.84 10.66
CA TYR A 24 8.14 9.71 10.37
C TYR A 24 6.87 9.42 11.17
N ILE A 25 6.84 8.38 11.99
CA ILE A 25 5.76 8.12 12.94
C ILE A 25 6.24 8.51 14.33
N SER A 26 5.60 9.51 14.92
CA SER A 26 5.98 10.06 16.23
C SER A 26 5.24 9.45 17.42
N GLU A 27 4.11 8.77 17.16
CA GLU A 27 3.34 8.06 18.18
C GLU A 27 3.88 6.63 18.43
N ASP A 28 3.53 6.04 19.57
CA ASP A 28 3.84 4.64 19.83
C ASP A 28 3.14 3.74 18.80
N TYR A 29 3.92 2.81 18.20
CA TYR A 29 3.39 1.88 17.22
C TYR A 29 3.96 0.48 17.36
N LYS A 30 3.19 -0.50 16.87
CA LYS A 30 3.60 -1.90 16.70
C LYS A 30 3.43 -2.31 15.25
N VAL A 31 4.35 -3.14 14.75
CA VAL A 31 4.30 -3.64 13.36
C VAL A 31 4.18 -5.16 13.37
N TYR A 32 3.12 -5.64 12.71
CA TYR A 32 2.88 -7.07 12.51
C TYR A 32 2.98 -7.39 11.02
N THR A 33 3.61 -8.52 10.70
CA THR A 33 3.89 -8.85 9.31
C THR A 33 3.65 -10.32 8.96
N ARG A 34 3.36 -10.58 7.69
CA ARG A 34 3.57 -11.89 7.08
C ARG A 34 4.81 -11.83 6.20
N LEU A 35 5.77 -12.72 6.45
CA LEU A 35 7.04 -12.80 5.74
C LEU A 35 7.06 -14.00 4.80
N GLY A 36 7.22 -13.77 3.50
CA GLY A 36 7.26 -14.83 2.49
C GLY A 36 8.66 -15.36 2.21
N GLU A 37 9.68 -14.53 2.39
CA GLU A 37 11.09 -14.87 2.18
C GLU A 37 11.93 -14.47 3.41
N ASN A 38 12.98 -15.25 3.67
CA ASN A 38 13.97 -14.95 4.71
C ASN A 38 13.34 -14.68 6.09
N TYR A 39 12.32 -15.47 6.47
CA TYR A 39 11.59 -15.31 7.73
C TYR A 39 12.51 -15.20 8.94
N ASP A 40 13.43 -16.15 9.11
CA ASP A 40 14.35 -16.17 10.26
C ASP A 40 15.28 -14.95 10.33
N LYS A 41 15.62 -14.37 9.19
CA LYS A 41 16.45 -13.16 9.12
C LYS A 41 15.70 -11.90 9.59
N HIS A 42 14.39 -11.87 9.45
CA HIS A 42 13.62 -10.63 9.60
C HIS A 42 12.56 -10.67 10.70
N LYS A 43 12.13 -11.84 11.19
CA LYS A 43 11.02 -11.96 12.17
C LYS A 43 11.19 -11.09 13.41
N ASP A 44 12.42 -11.02 13.95
CA ASP A 44 12.72 -10.27 15.17
C ASP A 44 12.74 -8.74 14.97
N LYS A 45 12.56 -8.27 13.73
CA LYS A 45 12.40 -6.83 13.42
C LYS A 45 10.96 -6.33 13.62
N PHE A 46 10.01 -7.22 13.92
CA PHE A 46 8.59 -6.94 14.04
C PHE A 46 8.05 -7.34 15.41
N ASP A 47 6.96 -6.72 15.83
CA ASP A 47 6.29 -7.05 17.11
C ASP A 47 5.50 -8.36 17.02
N GLY A 48 5.27 -8.86 15.80
CA GLY A 48 4.76 -10.17 15.50
C GLY A 48 4.93 -10.49 14.03
N ALA A 49 5.35 -11.73 13.74
CA ALA A 49 5.58 -12.18 12.37
C ALA A 49 4.98 -13.57 12.14
N ILE A 50 4.42 -13.78 10.95
CA ILE A 50 3.88 -15.06 10.48
C ILE A 50 4.66 -15.46 9.23
N GLU A 51 5.17 -16.69 9.20
CA GLU A 51 5.85 -17.23 8.05
C GLU A 51 4.87 -17.64 6.95
N GLY A 52 5.27 -17.47 5.70
CA GLY A 52 4.64 -18.05 4.53
C GLY A 52 4.19 -17.06 3.49
N GLN A 53 3.88 -17.63 2.32
CA GLN A 53 3.30 -16.92 1.18
C GLN A 53 1.81 -17.22 1.11
N GLY A 54 1.04 -16.34 0.49
CA GLY A 54 -0.38 -16.54 0.30
C GLY A 54 -1.04 -15.35 -0.37
N HIS A 55 -2.35 -15.42 -0.52
CA HIS A 55 -3.12 -14.31 -1.03
C HIS A 55 -3.19 -13.16 -0.02
N TRP A 56 -3.36 -11.91 -0.48
CA TRP A 56 -3.46 -10.73 0.39
C TRP A 56 -4.55 -10.89 1.46
N THR A 57 -5.75 -11.32 1.08
CA THR A 57 -6.89 -11.48 2.01
C THR A 57 -6.64 -12.59 3.06
N GLU A 58 -6.00 -13.69 2.67
CA GLU A 58 -5.58 -14.72 3.61
C GLU A 58 -4.56 -14.17 4.62
N SER A 59 -3.59 -13.42 4.11
CA SER A 59 -2.57 -12.78 4.94
C SER A 59 -3.20 -11.78 5.91
N MET A 60 -4.16 -10.96 5.46
CA MET A 60 -4.90 -10.06 6.34
C MET A 60 -5.68 -10.82 7.41
N GLY A 61 -6.39 -11.90 7.05
CA GLY A 61 -7.10 -12.73 8.03
C GLY A 61 -6.19 -13.28 9.13
N LEU A 62 -4.95 -13.65 8.79
CA LEU A 62 -3.96 -14.09 9.77
C LEU A 62 -3.45 -12.94 10.64
N LEU A 63 -3.15 -11.78 10.04
CA LEU A 63 -2.61 -10.62 10.75
C LEU A 63 -3.65 -9.95 11.67
N LEU A 64 -4.93 -10.00 11.34
CA LEU A 64 -6.01 -9.49 12.18
C LEU A 64 -6.08 -10.18 13.55
N LYS A 65 -5.51 -11.38 13.72
CA LYS A 65 -5.38 -12.03 15.02
C LYS A 65 -4.55 -11.20 15.99
N PHE A 66 -3.46 -10.59 15.50
CA PHE A 66 -2.64 -9.70 16.33
C PHE A 66 -3.42 -8.47 16.79
N ILE A 67 -4.32 -7.94 15.96
CA ILE A 67 -5.18 -6.82 16.35
C ILE A 67 -6.14 -7.25 17.46
N ASN A 68 -6.82 -8.38 17.30
CA ASN A 68 -7.73 -8.90 18.31
C ASN A 68 -7.06 -9.19 19.67
N GLU A 69 -5.78 -9.54 19.66
CA GLU A 69 -5.00 -9.86 20.86
C GLU A 69 -4.35 -8.63 21.53
N ASN A 70 -4.03 -7.59 20.75
CA ASN A 70 -3.14 -6.52 21.21
C ASN A 70 -3.75 -5.12 21.14
N ALA A 71 -4.78 -4.89 20.33
CA ALA A 71 -5.40 -3.59 20.19
C ALA A 71 -6.60 -3.41 21.13
N LYS A 72 -6.95 -2.18 21.41
CA LYS A 72 -8.16 -1.77 22.12
C LYS A 72 -8.91 -0.70 21.33
N VAL A 73 -10.18 -0.48 21.67
CA VAL A 73 -10.97 0.62 21.13
C VAL A 73 -10.25 1.95 21.41
N GLY A 74 -10.17 2.80 20.40
CA GLY A 74 -9.39 4.06 20.41
C GLY A 74 -7.94 3.91 19.93
N ASP A 75 -7.45 2.69 19.70
CA ASP A 75 -6.23 2.47 18.93
C ASP A 75 -6.52 2.62 17.43
N LYS A 76 -5.47 2.78 16.64
CA LYS A 76 -5.52 2.91 15.18
C LYS A 76 -4.91 1.67 14.52
N VAL A 77 -5.46 1.25 13.38
CA VAL A 77 -4.94 0.15 12.57
C VAL A 77 -4.62 0.65 11.16
N LEU A 78 -3.36 0.54 10.76
CA LEU A 78 -2.86 0.88 9.44
C LEU A 78 -2.54 -0.39 8.65
N LEU A 79 -3.24 -0.60 7.55
CA LEU A 79 -2.82 -1.55 6.52
C LEU A 79 -1.83 -0.84 5.60
N LEU A 80 -0.66 -1.44 5.39
CA LEU A 80 0.42 -0.83 4.62
C LEU A 80 1.09 -1.88 3.72
N ASP A 81 1.13 -1.64 2.40
CA ASP A 81 1.88 -2.52 1.50
C ASP A 81 3.38 -2.48 1.81
N SER A 82 4.09 -3.57 1.55
CA SER A 82 5.52 -3.69 1.85
C SER A 82 6.40 -2.64 1.19
N ASP A 83 5.99 -2.17 0.02
CA ASP A 83 6.69 -1.19 -0.81
C ASP A 83 6.06 0.22 -0.72
N ALA A 84 5.24 0.43 0.33
CA ALA A 84 4.71 1.74 0.71
C ALA A 84 5.29 2.17 2.07
N PHE A 85 5.57 3.47 2.22
CA PHE A 85 6.11 4.02 3.46
C PHE A 85 5.92 5.54 3.55
N PRO A 86 5.90 6.11 4.77
CA PRO A 86 5.86 7.56 4.94
C PRO A 86 7.18 8.20 4.49
N ILE A 87 7.08 9.39 3.92
CA ILE A 87 8.21 10.24 3.49
C ILE A 87 8.24 11.59 4.20
N ALA A 88 7.23 11.87 5.01
CA ALA A 88 7.10 13.03 5.87
C ALA A 88 6.37 12.65 7.16
N PRO A 89 6.39 13.49 8.23
CA PRO A 89 5.63 13.26 9.46
C PRO A 89 4.14 13.11 9.17
N ILE A 90 3.52 11.99 9.60
CA ILE A 90 2.13 11.67 9.25
C ILE A 90 1.18 11.54 10.45
N SER A 91 1.67 11.43 11.69
CA SER A 91 0.83 11.09 12.84
C SER A 91 -0.29 12.11 13.09
N ASP A 92 0.02 13.39 13.05
CA ASP A 92 -0.97 14.46 13.28
C ASP A 92 -2.01 14.51 12.15
N PHE A 93 -1.55 14.40 10.89
CA PHE A 93 -2.42 14.34 9.73
C PHE A 93 -3.41 13.16 9.83
N LEU A 94 -2.91 11.97 10.17
CA LEU A 94 -3.76 10.78 10.29
C LEU A 94 -4.78 10.91 11.41
N GLN A 95 -4.39 11.49 12.56
CA GLN A 95 -5.31 11.72 13.67
C GLN A 95 -6.39 12.73 13.29
N GLU A 96 -6.04 13.83 12.64
CA GLU A 96 -6.99 14.85 12.19
C GLU A 96 -8.05 14.23 11.26
N LYS A 97 -7.61 13.45 10.25
CA LYS A 97 -8.54 12.89 9.25
C LYS A 97 -9.45 11.80 9.82
N LEU A 98 -8.99 11.01 10.80
CA LEU A 98 -9.85 10.03 11.49
C LEU A 98 -10.89 10.67 12.41
N ASN A 99 -10.76 11.94 12.79
CA ASN A 99 -11.80 12.63 13.52
C ASN A 99 -13.04 12.91 12.65
N ASP A 100 -12.83 13.12 11.35
CA ASP A 100 -13.88 13.51 10.41
C ASP A 100 -14.39 12.36 9.54
N TYR A 101 -13.58 11.30 9.37
CA TYR A 101 -13.87 10.19 8.46
C TYR A 101 -13.74 8.84 9.17
N PRO A 102 -14.58 7.85 8.83
CA PRO A 102 -14.49 6.48 9.38
C PRO A 102 -13.15 5.81 9.10
N PHE A 103 -12.50 6.17 7.98
CA PHE A 103 -11.15 5.73 7.64
C PHE A 103 -10.48 6.64 6.61
N VAL A 104 -9.18 6.48 6.47
CA VAL A 104 -8.32 7.20 5.53
C VAL A 104 -7.69 6.19 4.59
N SER A 105 -7.66 6.46 3.30
CA SER A 105 -7.02 5.56 2.34
C SER A 105 -6.42 6.29 1.17
N CYS A 106 -5.33 5.77 0.63
CA CYS A 106 -4.91 6.19 -0.69
C CYS A 106 -5.99 5.86 -1.71
N GLN A 107 -6.27 6.80 -2.58
CA GLN A 107 -7.17 6.58 -3.69
C GLN A 107 -6.42 5.87 -4.82
N GLU A 108 -6.99 4.77 -5.33
CA GLU A 108 -6.46 4.14 -6.54
C GLU A 108 -6.42 5.18 -7.68
N PRO A 109 -5.31 5.27 -8.46
CA PRO A 109 -5.26 6.14 -9.61
C PRO A 109 -6.47 5.86 -10.50
N GLN A 110 -7.20 6.93 -10.84
CA GLN A 110 -8.41 6.81 -11.65
C GLN A 110 -8.05 6.19 -13.00
N HIS A 111 -8.84 5.22 -13.42
CA HIS A 111 -8.77 4.76 -14.79
C HIS A 111 -9.26 5.90 -15.70
N GLU A 112 -8.59 6.15 -16.80
CA GLU A 112 -8.93 7.23 -17.74
C GLU A 112 -10.41 7.18 -18.20
N TRP A 113 -11.04 5.99 -18.13
CA TRP A 113 -12.43 5.75 -18.56
C TRP A 113 -13.48 5.85 -17.43
N ASP A 114 -13.10 5.96 -16.17
CA ASP A 114 -14.05 6.09 -15.04
C ASP A 114 -13.52 7.02 -13.95
N THR A 115 -13.61 8.32 -14.22
CA THR A 115 -13.18 9.39 -13.32
C THR A 115 -14.02 9.50 -12.05
N ASN A 116 -15.20 8.87 -12.03
CA ASN A 116 -16.10 8.89 -10.86
C ASN A 116 -15.88 7.72 -9.91
N TYR A 117 -15.04 6.75 -10.28
CA TYR A 117 -14.79 5.58 -9.47
C TYR A 117 -13.68 5.84 -8.46
N LYS A 118 -14.07 6.28 -7.29
CA LYS A 118 -13.16 6.46 -6.15
C LYS A 118 -13.04 5.16 -5.38
N ILE A 119 -11.88 4.52 -5.45
CA ILE A 119 -11.62 3.25 -4.76
C ILE A 119 -10.55 3.48 -3.70
N PRO A 120 -10.83 3.10 -2.44
CA PRO A 120 -9.79 3.01 -1.44
C PRO A 120 -8.80 1.90 -1.83
N HIS A 121 -7.50 2.18 -1.79
CA HIS A 121 -6.46 1.23 -2.16
C HIS A 121 -5.74 0.65 -0.94
N PRO A 122 -5.57 -0.68 -0.84
CA PRO A 122 -5.00 -1.35 0.34
C PRO A 122 -3.52 -1.04 0.58
N MET A 123 -2.86 -0.33 -0.33
CA MET A 123 -1.47 0.07 -0.13
C MET A 123 -1.29 0.94 1.12
N PHE A 124 -2.35 1.67 1.49
CA PHE A 124 -2.45 2.46 2.71
C PHE A 124 -3.91 2.65 3.08
N MET A 125 -4.34 2.00 4.16
CA MET A 125 -5.67 2.19 4.75
C MET A 125 -5.55 2.29 6.26
N LEU A 126 -6.03 3.39 6.83
CA LEU A 126 -6.02 3.63 8.27
C LEU A 126 -7.45 3.64 8.80
N PHE A 127 -7.69 2.86 9.86
CA PHE A 127 -8.98 2.72 10.55
C PHE A 127 -8.84 2.97 12.04
N ASP A 128 -9.93 3.36 12.70
CA ASP A 128 -10.08 3.16 14.14
C ASP A 128 -10.23 1.65 14.41
N ALA A 129 -9.51 1.14 15.40
CA ALA A 129 -9.54 -0.28 15.76
C ALA A 129 -10.95 -0.79 16.12
N LYS A 130 -11.86 0.09 16.57
CA LYS A 130 -13.26 -0.28 16.85
C LYS A 130 -13.96 -0.96 15.67
N HIS A 131 -13.65 -0.57 14.42
CA HIS A 131 -14.26 -1.17 13.24
C HIS A 131 -13.87 -2.64 13.04
N ILE A 132 -12.72 -3.05 13.59
CA ILE A 132 -12.23 -4.43 13.57
C ILE A 132 -12.70 -5.19 14.82
N LEU A 133 -12.60 -4.57 16.01
CA LEU A 133 -12.84 -5.23 17.30
C LEU A 133 -14.33 -5.37 17.63
N GLU A 134 -15.13 -4.36 17.35
CA GLU A 134 -16.57 -4.30 17.65
C GLU A 134 -17.43 -4.35 16.39
N GLY A 135 -16.85 -4.02 15.23
CA GLY A 135 -17.52 -4.02 13.94
C GLY A 135 -17.27 -5.30 13.14
N ASP A 136 -17.64 -5.25 11.88
CA ASP A 136 -17.53 -6.38 10.95
C ASP A 136 -16.46 -6.21 9.88
N LEU A 137 -15.60 -5.18 9.99
CA LEU A 137 -14.57 -4.90 9.00
C LEU A 137 -13.60 -6.08 8.81
N SER A 138 -13.26 -6.80 9.89
CA SER A 138 -12.40 -8.00 9.84
C SER A 138 -12.91 -9.05 8.86
N HIS A 139 -14.24 -9.24 8.80
CA HIS A 139 -14.88 -10.15 7.88
C HIS A 139 -14.68 -9.74 6.41
N TYR A 140 -14.75 -8.44 6.12
CA TYR A 140 -14.57 -7.91 4.76
C TYR A 140 -13.11 -7.88 4.32
N LEU A 141 -12.17 -7.63 5.24
CA LEU A 141 -10.73 -7.65 4.95
C LEU A 141 -10.20 -9.06 4.69
N SER A 142 -10.80 -10.09 5.30
CA SER A 142 -10.37 -11.50 5.16
C SER A 142 -11.05 -12.25 4.02
N LYS A 143 -12.05 -11.65 3.36
CA LYS A 143 -12.76 -12.28 2.24
C LYS A 143 -12.23 -11.87 0.88
N ILE A 144 -12.20 -12.83 -0.03
CA ILE A 144 -11.97 -12.58 -1.45
C ILE A 144 -13.26 -12.06 -2.08
N ILE A 145 -13.44 -10.75 -2.04
CA ILE A 145 -14.56 -10.07 -2.73
C ILE A 145 -13.93 -9.21 -3.82
N LYS A 146 -14.30 -9.49 -5.07
CA LYS A 146 -13.82 -8.69 -6.21
C LYS A 146 -14.75 -7.51 -6.43
N ASP A 147 -14.17 -6.32 -6.64
CA ASP A 147 -14.93 -5.17 -7.13
C ASP A 147 -15.34 -5.33 -8.61
N LYS A 148 -16.01 -4.33 -9.15
CA LYS A 148 -16.45 -4.34 -10.57
C LYS A 148 -15.29 -4.41 -11.59
N TYR A 149 -14.05 -4.15 -11.17
CA TYR A 149 -12.84 -4.26 -12.00
C TYR A 149 -12.00 -5.49 -11.68
N GLY A 150 -12.48 -6.37 -10.79
CA GLY A 150 -11.80 -7.60 -10.40
C GLY A 150 -10.71 -7.42 -9.34
N ASN A 151 -10.64 -6.27 -8.68
CA ASN A 151 -9.71 -6.05 -7.58
C ASN A 151 -10.16 -6.81 -6.32
N TRP A 152 -9.18 -7.34 -5.58
CA TRP A 152 -9.40 -8.25 -4.46
C TRP A 152 -9.88 -7.58 -3.16
N TRP A 153 -9.84 -6.25 -3.08
CA TRP A 153 -10.26 -5.46 -1.91
C TRP A 153 -11.69 -4.92 -2.00
N GLY A 154 -12.48 -5.47 -2.90
CA GLY A 154 -13.91 -5.16 -3.01
C GLY A 154 -14.68 -5.31 -1.71
N GLY A 155 -14.17 -6.11 -0.76
CA GLY A 155 -14.74 -6.23 0.57
C GLY A 155 -14.83 -4.90 1.33
N VAL A 156 -13.80 -4.07 1.27
CA VAL A 156 -13.84 -2.74 1.91
C VAL A 156 -14.93 -1.86 1.30
N ILE A 157 -15.11 -1.94 -0.02
CA ILE A 157 -16.17 -1.20 -0.73
C ILE A 157 -17.56 -1.68 -0.29
N GLU A 158 -17.75 -3.00 -0.11
CA GLU A 158 -19.01 -3.54 0.40
C GLU A 158 -19.27 -3.09 1.83
N TRP A 159 -18.23 -3.12 2.69
CA TRP A 159 -18.32 -2.63 4.06
C TRP A 159 -18.72 -1.15 4.11
N MET A 160 -18.12 -0.31 3.27
CA MET A 160 -18.49 1.10 3.13
C MET A 160 -19.96 1.27 2.77
N LYS A 161 -20.42 0.55 1.73
CA LYS A 161 -21.82 0.62 1.27
C LYS A 161 -22.79 0.19 2.36
N LYS A 162 -22.50 -0.92 3.05
CA LYS A 162 -23.33 -1.45 4.12
C LYS A 162 -23.52 -0.44 5.26
N ASN A 163 -22.46 0.28 5.62
CA ASN A 163 -22.46 1.20 6.76
C ASN A 163 -22.74 2.66 6.35
N ASN A 164 -22.95 2.93 5.07
CA ASN A 164 -23.04 4.28 4.49
C ASN A 164 -21.83 5.15 4.87
N TYR A 165 -20.64 4.58 4.78
CA TYR A 165 -19.38 5.27 5.07
C TYR A 165 -18.76 5.85 3.81
N ASP A 166 -18.17 7.03 3.97
CA ASP A 166 -17.19 7.59 3.03
C ASP A 166 -15.80 7.51 3.66
N TYR A 167 -14.77 7.90 2.94
CA TYR A 167 -13.40 7.90 3.43
C TYR A 167 -12.67 9.17 3.00
N TYR A 168 -11.62 9.53 3.74
CA TYR A 168 -10.70 10.57 3.29
C TYR A 168 -9.76 10.02 2.22
N PRO A 169 -9.83 10.52 0.96
CA PRO A 169 -8.97 10.06 -0.10
C PRO A 169 -7.61 10.77 -0.05
N ILE A 170 -6.53 10.01 0.19
CA ILE A 170 -5.16 10.50 0.00
C ILE A 170 -4.87 10.37 -1.50
N VAL A 171 -4.73 11.51 -2.17
CA VAL A 171 -4.57 11.55 -3.63
C VAL A 171 -3.12 11.68 -4.05
N ARG A 172 -2.82 11.19 -5.25
CA ARG A 172 -1.49 11.27 -5.83
C ARG A 172 -1.08 12.73 -6.05
N SER A 173 0.13 13.08 -5.63
CA SER A 173 0.65 14.45 -5.60
C SER A 173 1.99 14.65 -6.31
N ASN A 174 2.53 13.63 -6.99
CA ASN A 174 3.78 13.77 -7.75
C ASN A 174 3.72 14.96 -8.72
N LYS A 175 4.75 15.77 -8.76
CA LYS A 175 4.97 16.73 -9.85
C LYS A 175 5.69 16.08 -11.03
N ILE A 176 6.61 15.15 -10.75
CA ILE A 176 7.31 14.38 -11.78
C ILE A 176 6.76 12.96 -11.78
N ASN A 177 6.13 12.57 -12.89
CA ASN A 177 5.55 11.25 -13.09
C ASN A 177 6.46 10.43 -14.01
N LEU A 178 7.29 9.57 -13.43
CA LEU A 178 8.14 8.63 -14.17
C LEU A 178 7.32 7.53 -14.84
N HIS A 179 6.18 7.20 -14.27
CA HIS A 179 5.25 6.21 -14.79
C HIS A 179 3.82 6.54 -14.33
N PRO A 180 2.77 6.36 -15.16
CA PRO A 180 1.40 6.73 -14.79
C PRO A 180 0.87 6.01 -13.56
N LEU A 181 1.34 4.78 -13.29
CA LEU A 181 0.87 3.97 -12.14
C LEU A 181 1.92 3.81 -11.04
N TYR A 182 3.23 3.73 -11.39
CA TYR A 182 4.30 3.43 -10.43
C TYR A 182 4.89 4.69 -9.82
N PHE A 183 5.65 4.50 -8.73
CA PHE A 183 6.43 5.56 -8.06
C PHE A 183 5.54 6.73 -7.63
N GLY A 184 4.40 6.40 -7.01
CA GLY A 184 3.43 7.37 -6.54
C GLY A 184 3.84 8.02 -5.22
N ILE A 185 3.74 9.35 -5.13
CA ILE A 185 3.70 10.09 -3.87
C ILE A 185 2.26 10.54 -3.67
N TYR A 186 1.76 10.43 -2.44
CA TYR A 186 0.38 10.73 -2.07
C TYR A 186 0.37 11.77 -0.96
N GLU A 187 -0.32 12.91 -1.17
CA GLU A 187 -0.38 14.08 -0.28
C GLU A 187 1.01 14.59 0.19
N ASN A 188 2.08 14.32 -0.58
CA ASN A 188 3.47 14.55 -0.18
C ASN A 188 3.87 13.86 1.14
N LEU A 189 3.13 12.86 1.57
CA LEU A 189 3.28 12.15 2.85
C LEU A 189 3.69 10.69 2.70
N ILE A 190 3.22 10.02 1.66
CA ILE A 190 3.36 8.58 1.49
C ILE A 190 3.92 8.29 0.11
N TYR A 191 4.96 7.48 0.05
CA TYR A 191 5.46 6.89 -1.18
C TYR A 191 4.92 5.48 -1.36
N HIS A 192 4.59 5.08 -2.59
CA HIS A 192 4.28 3.72 -2.98
C HIS A 192 4.98 3.36 -4.29
N HIS A 193 5.75 2.28 -4.25
CA HIS A 193 6.56 1.86 -5.39
C HIS A 193 5.73 1.18 -6.49
N TRP A 194 4.64 0.52 -6.13
CA TRP A 194 3.80 -0.29 -7.00
C TRP A 194 4.55 -1.46 -7.64
N ALA A 195 3.94 -2.65 -7.60
CA ALA A 195 4.53 -3.86 -8.15
C ALA A 195 5.97 -4.16 -7.67
N GLY A 196 6.45 -3.49 -6.62
CA GLY A 196 7.79 -3.63 -6.08
C GLY A 196 8.11 -5.03 -5.54
N SER A 197 7.10 -5.80 -5.18
CA SER A 197 7.23 -7.20 -4.78
C SER A 197 7.17 -8.19 -5.96
N ARG A 198 6.87 -7.73 -7.19
CA ARG A 198 6.69 -8.61 -8.35
C ARG A 198 7.97 -8.69 -9.18
N ARG A 199 8.31 -9.89 -9.64
CA ARG A 199 9.45 -10.09 -10.55
C ARG A 199 9.17 -9.64 -11.98
N MET A 200 7.91 -9.67 -12.40
CA MET A 200 7.46 -9.26 -13.73
C MET A 200 6.05 -8.71 -13.64
N ILE A 201 5.71 -7.79 -14.53
CA ILE A 201 4.33 -7.35 -14.74
C ILE A 201 3.55 -8.55 -15.29
N THR A 202 2.52 -8.97 -14.54
CA THR A 202 1.67 -10.07 -14.97
C THR A 202 0.74 -9.62 -16.08
N ARG A 203 0.13 -10.58 -16.79
CA ARG A 203 -0.92 -10.31 -17.78
C ARG A 203 -2.10 -9.53 -17.19
N GLN A 204 -2.46 -9.80 -15.92
CA GLN A 204 -3.51 -9.05 -15.23
C GLN A 204 -3.14 -7.58 -15.03
N ASP A 205 -1.87 -7.28 -14.75
CA ASP A 205 -1.40 -5.91 -14.65
C ASP A 205 -1.51 -5.18 -16.00
N ARG A 206 -1.22 -5.87 -17.10
CA ARG A 206 -1.37 -5.33 -18.46
C ARG A 206 -2.83 -5.00 -18.79
N ILE A 207 -3.76 -5.91 -18.45
CA ILE A 207 -5.21 -5.69 -18.65
C ILE A 207 -5.66 -4.48 -17.84
N LYS A 208 -5.21 -4.36 -16.60
CA LYS A 208 -5.51 -3.20 -15.74
C LYS A 208 -4.96 -1.88 -16.29
N GLN A 209 -3.76 -1.92 -16.88
CA GLN A 209 -3.11 -0.72 -17.43
C GLN A 209 -3.74 -0.25 -18.73
N THR A 210 -4.20 -1.16 -19.57
CA THR A 210 -4.65 -0.85 -20.94
C THR A 210 -6.16 -0.89 -21.10
N GLY A 211 -6.92 -1.42 -20.14
CA GLY A 211 -8.35 -1.66 -20.25
C GLY A 211 -8.73 -2.73 -21.30
N GLN A 212 -7.75 -3.31 -21.99
CA GLN A 212 -7.98 -4.24 -23.08
C GLN A 212 -7.97 -5.68 -22.60
N VAL A 213 -9.12 -6.32 -22.56
CA VAL A 213 -9.29 -7.74 -22.19
C VAL A 213 -8.68 -8.68 -23.25
N ASN A 214 -8.50 -8.23 -24.49
CA ASN A 214 -8.06 -9.01 -25.64
C ASN A 214 -6.55 -8.98 -25.91
N VAL A 215 -5.71 -8.61 -24.97
CA VAL A 215 -4.24 -8.67 -25.12
C VAL A 215 -3.75 -10.10 -25.02
N TYR A 216 -4.26 -10.96 -25.92
CA TYR A 216 -3.94 -12.39 -25.96
C TYR A 216 -2.85 -12.76 -26.97
N ARG A 217 -2.34 -11.79 -27.73
CA ARG A 217 -1.23 -12.03 -28.63
C ARG A 217 0.09 -11.86 -27.89
N GLU A 218 0.98 -12.79 -28.07
CA GLU A 218 2.42 -12.67 -27.81
C GLU A 218 2.92 -11.46 -28.60
N ASP A 219 2.82 -10.30 -28.02
CA ASP A 219 3.28 -9.07 -28.63
C ASP A 219 4.65 -8.77 -28.03
N SER A 220 5.69 -8.95 -28.82
CA SER A 220 7.07 -8.66 -28.46
C SER A 220 7.23 -7.24 -27.88
N LYS A 221 6.41 -6.30 -28.33
CA LYS A 221 6.37 -4.93 -27.81
C LYS A 221 5.88 -4.85 -26.36
N LEU A 222 4.93 -5.70 -25.95
CA LEU A 222 4.44 -5.73 -24.57
C LEU A 222 5.45 -6.37 -23.62
N GLU A 223 6.22 -7.35 -24.09
CA GLU A 223 7.32 -7.95 -23.33
C GLU A 223 8.46 -6.95 -23.14
N GLN A 224 8.76 -6.16 -24.18
CA GLN A 224 9.74 -5.10 -24.09
C GLN A 224 9.31 -4.05 -23.06
N ILE A 225 8.07 -3.53 -23.12
CA ILE A 225 7.53 -2.57 -22.16
C ILE A 225 7.58 -3.14 -20.72
N ALA A 226 7.21 -4.41 -20.54
CA ALA A 226 7.28 -5.06 -19.23
C ALA A 226 8.71 -5.15 -18.70
N SER A 227 9.68 -5.46 -19.57
CA SER A 227 11.10 -5.51 -19.24
C SER A 227 11.65 -4.12 -18.86
N GLU A 228 11.31 -3.09 -19.63
CA GLU A 228 11.69 -1.71 -19.37
C GLU A 228 11.14 -1.20 -18.04
N ASN A 229 9.85 -1.48 -17.75
CA ASN A 229 9.23 -1.13 -16.49
C ASN A 229 9.87 -1.86 -15.30
N HIS A 230 10.23 -3.14 -15.48
CA HIS A 230 10.92 -3.89 -14.43
C HIS A 230 12.32 -3.35 -14.16
N LYS A 231 13.06 -3.00 -15.21
CA LYS A 231 14.38 -2.36 -15.07
C LYS A 231 14.24 -1.02 -14.32
N MET A 232 13.35 -0.15 -14.77
CA MET A 232 13.07 1.12 -14.10
C MET A 232 12.71 0.93 -12.62
N SER A 233 11.88 -0.05 -12.31
CA SER A 233 11.50 -0.37 -10.92
C SER A 233 12.71 -0.75 -10.07
N ASN A 234 13.64 -1.53 -10.59
CA ASN A 234 14.87 -1.89 -9.87
C ASN A 234 15.80 -0.71 -9.73
N ASP A 235 15.99 0.09 -10.78
CA ASP A 235 16.87 1.28 -10.75
C ASP A 235 16.35 2.29 -9.70
N ILE A 236 15.05 2.54 -9.64
CA ILE A 236 14.45 3.42 -8.63
C ILE A 236 14.55 2.81 -7.23
N PHE A 237 14.38 1.50 -7.09
CA PHE A 237 14.55 0.81 -5.80
C PHE A 237 15.99 0.99 -5.27
N GLU A 238 17.00 0.82 -6.10
CA GLU A 238 18.40 1.02 -5.72
C GLU A 238 18.66 2.48 -5.29
N GLN A 239 18.12 3.44 -6.03
CA GLN A 239 18.23 4.85 -5.67
C GLN A 239 17.56 5.13 -4.32
N ILE A 240 16.35 4.62 -4.07
CA ILE A 240 15.65 4.76 -2.78
C ILE A 240 16.45 4.12 -1.64
N THR A 241 17.10 2.99 -1.90
CA THR A 241 17.93 2.32 -0.89
C THR A 241 19.09 3.20 -0.44
N ASN A 242 19.71 3.90 -1.38
CA ASN A 242 20.92 4.69 -1.16
C ASN A 242 20.62 6.17 -0.83
N GLN A 243 19.59 6.76 -1.43
CA GLN A 243 19.34 8.21 -1.45
C GLN A 243 17.83 8.51 -1.43
N CYS A 244 17.08 7.93 -0.49
CA CYS A 244 15.62 8.01 -0.44
C CYS A 244 15.10 9.45 -0.53
N GLU A 245 15.65 10.35 0.28
CA GLU A 245 15.21 11.74 0.35
C GLU A 245 15.39 12.47 -0.99
N ILE A 246 16.52 12.27 -1.66
CA ILE A 246 16.80 12.92 -2.96
C ILE A 246 15.78 12.48 -4.01
N ILE A 247 15.44 11.19 -4.05
CA ILE A 247 14.43 10.68 -4.98
C ILE A 247 13.04 11.21 -4.65
N MET A 248 12.69 11.31 -3.37
CA MET A 248 11.40 11.89 -2.97
C MET A 248 11.33 13.37 -3.37
N ASP A 249 12.36 14.16 -3.10
CA ASP A 249 12.45 15.55 -3.51
C ASP A 249 12.36 15.71 -5.03
N TYR A 250 13.04 14.86 -5.79
CA TYR A 250 12.94 14.83 -7.25
C TYR A 250 11.48 14.58 -7.71
N LEU A 251 10.83 13.55 -7.21
CA LEU A 251 9.44 13.21 -7.59
C LEU A 251 8.43 14.30 -7.17
N MET A 252 8.71 15.00 -6.07
CA MET A 252 7.93 16.15 -5.62
C MET A 252 8.24 17.44 -6.40
N GLY A 253 9.29 17.42 -7.27
CA GLY A 253 9.73 18.59 -8.02
C GLY A 253 10.37 19.67 -7.15
N ASN A 254 10.95 19.31 -6.03
CA ASN A 254 11.67 20.19 -5.12
C ASN A 254 13.20 20.12 -5.33
N TYR A 255 13.65 19.18 -6.17
CA TYR A 255 15.08 19.00 -6.46
C TYR A 255 15.54 20.05 -7.47
N GLU A 256 16.27 21.04 -7.00
CA GLU A 256 17.05 21.94 -7.83
C GLU A 256 18.40 21.25 -8.11
N GLY A 257 18.43 20.40 -9.14
CA GLY A 257 19.68 19.76 -9.57
C GLY A 257 20.69 20.83 -9.99
N GLU A 258 21.95 20.68 -9.58
CA GLU A 258 23.04 21.42 -10.19
C GLU A 258 23.03 21.14 -11.70
N THR A 259 22.66 22.16 -12.47
CA THR A 259 22.72 22.13 -13.96
C THR A 259 24.14 22.18 -14.44
#